data_d79956e8e43d00a2e4d0e993c9d37c61
#
_entry.id   d79956e8e43d00a2e4d0e993c9d37c61
#
_cell.length_a   1.000
_cell.length_b   1.000
_cell.length_c   1.000
_cell.angle_alpha   90.00
_cell.angle_beta   90.00
_cell.angle_gamma   90.00
#
_symmetry.space_group_name_H-M   'P 1'
#
loop_
_entity.id
_entity.type
_entity.pdbx_description
1 polymer ?
#
loop_
_entity_poly.entity_id
_entity_poly.type
_entity_poly.pdbx_seq_one_letter_code
_entity_poly.pdbx_strand_id
1 'polypeptide(L)'
;DYTGWSNKLIFGDNLQVLKTLVDYKKNGLLKNSDGTDGVKLVYIDPPFSTRRDFKANGEDQKAYSDKLAGADFLEWLRKRLVLIREVLSDDGSIYVHLDNKKVAYVKVLLDEIFGENNFRSQITWDTSIPYVAGNKWLSNNWIYSQATILYYTKSVGNYFFNKEFLDIKQPSGDISKKPVKDVWVDIENFAGFLGAKDYKTKYPTQKPEKLLNRIICASSKPGDIVLDCFAGSGTTLASAEKLGRRWIGVDAGKLSIYTIQKRMLHIEKEKNCKKCNPFILYSAGLYNETKLNKFDENNWKLFALQLWGCISETTTIKKFVFDGKRYGDLVKVFTPHELKKLGAKISIETLNAIYDRVGESAGNNIFIIAPKGSFLFAEDEIQIKNVVFNVLRVPYSLLAKFTEDFSIALQPSNSSNVNEAVDAVGFDFIQPPHVIYHIDNNQLIIDSFTSTSRIKGEEKSDLALILINYNYDGHTFVLDDFYYKSDNFPNNILKINYDKFTDKTMIIFIDSAGNERRIINE
;
A
#
# COMPACT_ATOMS: atom_id res chain seq x y z
N ASP A 1 -15.94 -8.74 19.94
CA ASP A 1 -16.85 -9.35 18.94
C ASP A 1 -17.14 -8.37 17.81
N TYR A 2 -16.32 -8.40 16.77
CA TYR A 2 -16.60 -7.64 15.54
C TYR A 2 -17.59 -8.42 14.66
N THR A 3 -18.84 -8.49 15.05
CA THR A 3 -19.92 -9.10 14.25
C THR A 3 -20.41 -8.19 13.12
N GLY A 4 -19.78 -7.01 12.92
CA GLY A 4 -20.15 -6.02 11.94
C GLY A 4 -19.07 -5.74 10.87
N TRP A 5 -19.39 -4.84 9.94
CA TRP A 5 -18.45 -4.37 8.93
C TRP A 5 -17.35 -3.51 9.56
N SER A 6 -16.08 -3.76 9.17
CA SER A 6 -14.96 -2.85 9.37
C SER A 6 -14.38 -2.47 8.01
N ASN A 7 -14.06 -1.19 7.84
CA ASN A 7 -13.34 -0.73 6.66
C ASN A 7 -11.97 -1.42 6.57
N LYS A 8 -11.43 -1.59 5.37
CA LYS A 8 -10.23 -2.40 5.15
C LYS A 8 -9.18 -1.61 4.41
N LEU A 9 -8.03 -1.44 5.03
CA LEU A 9 -6.80 -0.98 4.39
C LEU A 9 -5.88 -2.18 4.21
N ILE A 10 -5.43 -2.46 2.99
CA ILE A 10 -4.70 -3.70 2.70
C ILE A 10 -3.36 -3.36 2.04
N PHE A 11 -2.27 -3.69 2.72
CA PHE A 11 -0.92 -3.61 2.18
C PHE A 11 -0.58 -4.86 1.40
N GLY A 12 -0.29 -4.75 0.10
CA GLY A 12 0.12 -5.87 -0.74
C GLY A 12 -0.30 -5.76 -2.20
N ASP A 13 -0.03 -6.83 -2.97
CA ASP A 13 -0.40 -6.90 -4.38
C ASP A 13 -1.93 -7.00 -4.54
N ASN A 14 -2.49 -6.06 -5.28
CA ASN A 14 -3.93 -5.97 -5.49
C ASN A 14 -4.51 -7.14 -6.30
N LEU A 15 -3.72 -7.85 -7.12
CA LEU A 15 -4.21 -9.04 -7.83
C LEU A 15 -4.59 -10.15 -6.86
N GLN A 16 -3.80 -10.35 -5.79
CA GLN A 16 -4.11 -11.32 -4.74
C GLN A 16 -5.32 -10.90 -3.92
N VAL A 17 -5.35 -9.61 -3.55
CA VAL A 17 -6.47 -9.06 -2.78
C VAL A 17 -7.77 -9.18 -3.55
N LEU A 18 -7.78 -8.83 -4.84
CA LEU A 18 -8.95 -8.97 -5.69
C LEU A 18 -9.46 -10.41 -5.78
N LYS A 19 -8.58 -11.41 -5.86
CA LYS A 19 -8.98 -12.84 -5.80
C LYS A 19 -9.69 -13.16 -4.49
N THR A 20 -9.15 -12.71 -3.35
CA THR A 20 -9.77 -12.89 -2.04
C THR A 20 -11.12 -12.18 -1.95
N LEU A 21 -11.24 -10.96 -2.52
CA LEU A 21 -12.51 -10.23 -2.53
C LEU A 21 -13.57 -10.91 -3.41
N VAL A 22 -13.17 -11.58 -4.50
CA VAL A 22 -14.10 -12.42 -5.28
C VAL A 22 -14.66 -13.56 -4.42
N ASP A 23 -13.81 -14.22 -3.62
CA ASP A 23 -14.26 -15.28 -2.71
C ASP A 23 -15.13 -14.71 -1.58
N TYR A 24 -14.80 -13.54 -1.05
CA TYR A 24 -15.65 -12.83 -0.07
C TYR A 24 -17.04 -12.53 -0.63
N LYS A 25 -17.13 -12.06 -1.88
CA LYS A 25 -18.41 -11.83 -2.55
C LYS A 25 -19.21 -13.13 -2.68
N LYS A 26 -18.58 -14.22 -3.16
CA LYS A 26 -19.24 -15.54 -3.29
C LYS A 26 -19.80 -16.06 -1.97
N ASN A 27 -19.13 -15.74 -0.87
CA ASN A 27 -19.53 -16.13 0.48
C ASN A 27 -20.47 -15.13 1.19
N GLY A 28 -20.95 -14.10 0.47
CA GLY A 28 -21.88 -13.10 1.00
C GLY A 28 -21.29 -12.16 2.06
N LEU A 29 -19.95 -12.00 2.07
CA LEU A 29 -19.23 -11.15 3.02
C LEU A 29 -19.10 -9.68 2.57
N LEU A 30 -19.49 -9.38 1.32
CA LEU A 30 -19.47 -8.02 0.76
C LEU A 30 -20.91 -7.53 0.53
N LYS A 31 -21.61 -7.20 1.61
CA LYS A 31 -23.00 -6.70 1.55
C LYS A 31 -23.05 -5.18 1.50
N ASN A 32 -23.79 -4.64 0.52
CA ASN A 32 -24.12 -3.23 0.40
C ASN A 32 -25.32 -2.86 1.29
N SER A 33 -25.62 -1.57 1.35
CA SER A 33 -26.77 -1.04 2.14
C SER A 33 -28.12 -1.60 1.71
N ASP A 34 -28.26 -1.95 0.42
CA ASP A 34 -29.46 -2.53 -0.19
C ASP A 34 -29.48 -4.07 -0.15
N GLY A 35 -28.48 -4.70 0.49
CA GLY A 35 -28.36 -6.16 0.61
C GLY A 35 -27.71 -6.83 -0.62
N THR A 36 -27.37 -6.11 -1.68
CA THR A 36 -26.67 -6.67 -2.84
C THR A 36 -25.26 -7.12 -2.46
N ASP A 37 -24.78 -8.20 -3.08
CA ASP A 37 -23.44 -8.72 -2.88
C ASP A 37 -22.42 -8.12 -3.84
N GLY A 38 -21.24 -7.80 -3.31
CA GLY A 38 -20.13 -7.28 -4.06
C GLY A 38 -19.87 -5.79 -3.80
N VAL A 39 -18.94 -5.22 -4.55
CA VAL A 39 -18.57 -3.81 -4.46
C VAL A 39 -19.50 -2.97 -5.34
N LYS A 40 -20.06 -1.89 -4.81
CA LYS A 40 -20.96 -1.01 -5.55
C LYS A 40 -20.20 -0.09 -6.50
N LEU A 41 -19.07 0.43 -6.07
CA LEU A 41 -18.26 1.37 -6.83
C LEU A 41 -16.78 1.01 -6.74
N VAL A 42 -16.14 0.92 -7.88
CA VAL A 42 -14.69 0.87 -8.01
C VAL A 42 -14.19 2.14 -8.69
N TYR A 43 -13.23 2.80 -8.06
CA TYR A 43 -12.41 3.82 -8.71
C TYR A 43 -10.96 3.37 -8.69
N ILE A 44 -10.27 3.50 -9.80
CA ILE A 44 -8.84 3.21 -9.93
C ILE A 44 -8.10 4.28 -10.72
N ASP A 45 -6.89 4.57 -10.24
CA ASP A 45 -5.89 5.44 -10.88
C ASP A 45 -4.58 4.63 -11.02
N PRO A 46 -4.55 3.65 -11.98
CA PRO A 46 -3.40 2.75 -12.10
C PRO A 46 -2.16 3.49 -12.59
N PRO A 47 -0.94 2.97 -12.37
CA PRO A 47 0.29 3.52 -12.93
C PRO A 47 0.16 3.72 -14.44
N PHE A 48 0.65 4.87 -14.97
CA PHE A 48 0.43 5.23 -16.38
C PHE A 48 1.52 4.74 -17.34
N SER A 49 2.42 3.87 -16.89
CA SER A 49 3.53 3.36 -17.72
C SER A 49 4.43 4.49 -18.28
N THR A 50 4.68 5.52 -17.46
CA THR A 50 5.46 6.69 -17.86
C THR A 50 6.97 6.45 -17.86
N ARG A 51 7.43 5.28 -17.38
CA ARG A 51 8.84 4.93 -17.14
C ARG A 51 9.54 5.88 -16.16
N ARG A 52 8.79 6.57 -15.31
CA ARG A 52 9.30 7.50 -14.31
C ARG A 52 9.13 6.92 -12.91
N ASP A 53 10.10 7.22 -12.06
CA ASP A 53 9.95 7.02 -10.63
C ASP A 53 9.29 8.26 -10.04
N PHE A 54 8.21 8.08 -9.30
CA PHE A 54 7.55 9.17 -8.61
C PHE A 54 8.09 9.27 -7.20
N LYS A 55 8.62 10.44 -6.85
CA LYS A 55 9.22 10.74 -5.55
C LYS A 55 8.28 11.61 -4.74
N ALA A 56 8.30 11.46 -3.42
CA ALA A 56 7.62 12.40 -2.52
C ALA A 56 8.31 13.77 -2.57
N ASN A 57 7.53 14.84 -2.48
CA ASN A 57 8.06 16.21 -2.53
C ASN A 57 9.08 16.47 -1.42
N GLY A 58 10.32 16.75 -1.80
CA GLY A 58 11.41 17.10 -0.89
C GLY A 58 12.18 15.94 -0.27
N GLU A 59 11.80 14.70 -0.56
CA GLU A 59 12.49 13.51 -0.10
C GLU A 59 12.85 12.63 -1.30
N ASP A 60 14.05 12.05 -1.28
CA ASP A 60 14.51 11.13 -2.33
C ASP A 60 13.80 9.76 -2.31
N GLN A 61 12.64 9.69 -1.66
CA GLN A 61 11.88 8.45 -1.50
C GLN A 61 10.92 8.24 -2.65
N LYS A 62 11.00 7.02 -3.18
CA LYS A 62 10.19 6.53 -4.26
C LYS A 62 8.80 6.16 -3.76
N ALA A 63 7.78 6.89 -4.19
CA ALA A 63 6.39 6.56 -3.86
C ALA A 63 5.92 5.30 -4.60
N TYR A 64 6.23 5.21 -5.90
CA TYR A 64 6.00 4.01 -6.73
C TYR A 64 6.80 4.07 -8.03
N SER A 65 6.96 2.91 -8.68
CA SER A 65 7.62 2.79 -9.98
C SER A 65 6.61 2.50 -11.08
N ASP A 66 6.73 3.24 -12.19
CA ASP A 66 5.87 3.11 -13.35
C ASP A 66 6.69 2.61 -14.56
N LYS A 67 7.33 1.43 -14.40
CA LYS A 67 8.27 0.87 -15.38
C LYS A 67 7.65 -0.09 -16.40
N LEU A 68 6.45 -0.61 -16.13
CA LEU A 68 5.75 -1.48 -17.08
C LEU A 68 5.40 -0.70 -18.35
N ALA A 69 5.70 -1.25 -19.51
CA ALA A 69 5.47 -0.57 -20.79
C ALA A 69 4.78 -1.48 -21.81
N GLY A 70 4.06 -0.86 -22.73
CA GLY A 70 3.49 -1.55 -23.89
C GLY A 70 2.46 -2.62 -23.53
N ALA A 71 2.62 -3.81 -24.14
CA ALA A 71 1.71 -4.94 -23.99
C ALA A 71 1.70 -5.50 -22.56
N ASP A 72 2.85 -5.51 -21.88
CA ASP A 72 2.96 -6.02 -20.51
C ASP A 72 2.08 -5.24 -19.53
N PHE A 73 2.02 -3.90 -19.69
CA PHE A 73 1.13 -3.06 -18.91
C PHE A 73 -0.34 -3.42 -19.15
N LEU A 74 -0.74 -3.63 -20.40
CA LEU A 74 -2.12 -3.96 -20.72
C LEU A 74 -2.50 -5.33 -20.16
N GLU A 75 -1.63 -6.32 -20.26
CA GLU A 75 -1.88 -7.66 -19.69
C GLU A 75 -1.89 -7.64 -18.16
N TRP A 76 -1.00 -6.87 -17.55
CA TRP A 76 -0.98 -6.65 -16.11
C TRP A 76 -2.29 -6.02 -15.61
N LEU A 77 -2.80 -5.00 -16.33
CA LEU A 77 -4.05 -4.34 -16.01
C LEU A 77 -5.26 -5.23 -16.33
N ARG A 78 -5.23 -6.00 -17.43
CA ARG A 78 -6.28 -6.95 -17.82
C ARG A 78 -6.63 -7.92 -16.69
N LYS A 79 -5.64 -8.56 -16.12
CA LYS A 79 -5.82 -9.53 -15.01
C LYS A 79 -6.57 -8.91 -13.83
N ARG A 80 -6.33 -7.65 -13.54
CA ARG A 80 -6.99 -6.89 -12.46
C ARG A 80 -8.40 -6.48 -12.81
N LEU A 81 -8.61 -5.97 -14.02
CA LEU A 81 -9.93 -5.56 -14.50
C LEU A 81 -10.93 -6.74 -14.58
N VAL A 82 -10.47 -7.93 -14.98
CA VAL A 82 -11.29 -9.15 -14.95
C VAL A 82 -11.76 -9.44 -13.52
N LEU A 83 -10.86 -9.42 -12.54
CA LEU A 83 -11.23 -9.66 -11.14
C LEU A 83 -12.09 -8.53 -10.57
N ILE A 84 -11.85 -7.28 -10.95
CA ILE A 84 -12.69 -6.14 -10.55
C ILE A 84 -14.12 -6.36 -11.04
N ARG A 85 -14.30 -6.77 -12.28
CA ARG A 85 -15.64 -7.09 -12.82
C ARG A 85 -16.34 -8.19 -12.01
N GLU A 86 -15.60 -9.22 -11.59
CA GLU A 86 -16.15 -10.29 -10.75
C GLU A 86 -16.53 -9.79 -9.35
N VAL A 87 -15.71 -8.92 -8.73
CA VAL A 87 -15.96 -8.35 -7.39
C VAL A 87 -17.14 -7.39 -7.37
N LEU A 88 -17.39 -6.65 -8.49
CA LEU A 88 -18.50 -5.72 -8.56
C LEU A 88 -19.85 -6.40 -8.30
N SER A 89 -20.74 -5.71 -7.58
CA SER A 89 -22.17 -6.08 -7.54
C SER A 89 -22.77 -6.01 -8.94
N ASP A 90 -23.90 -6.68 -9.17
CA ASP A 90 -24.46 -6.75 -10.52
C ASP A 90 -24.95 -5.40 -11.05
N ASP A 91 -25.23 -4.47 -10.14
CA ASP A 91 -25.54 -3.06 -10.41
C ASP A 91 -24.37 -2.11 -10.15
N GLY A 92 -23.15 -2.65 -10.01
CA GLY A 92 -21.94 -1.91 -9.71
C GLY A 92 -21.33 -1.18 -10.89
N SER A 93 -20.49 -0.21 -10.57
CA SER A 93 -19.83 0.71 -11.50
C SER A 93 -18.32 0.76 -11.30
N ILE A 94 -17.60 1.02 -12.40
CA ILE A 94 -16.16 1.27 -12.37
C ILE A 94 -15.82 2.58 -13.07
N TYR A 95 -14.90 3.34 -12.47
CA TYR A 95 -14.26 4.52 -13.05
C TYR A 95 -12.75 4.28 -13.13
N VAL A 96 -12.20 4.36 -14.33
CA VAL A 96 -10.77 4.16 -14.60
C VAL A 96 -10.16 5.47 -15.04
N HIS A 97 -9.32 6.05 -14.19
CA HIS A 97 -8.62 7.31 -14.45
C HIS A 97 -7.32 7.03 -15.21
N LEU A 98 -7.10 7.75 -16.30
CA LEU A 98 -6.00 7.49 -17.23
C LEU A 98 -5.41 8.78 -17.78
N ASP A 99 -4.15 8.68 -18.21
CA ASP A 99 -3.52 9.68 -19.06
C ASP A 99 -3.93 9.51 -20.54
N ASN A 100 -3.62 10.52 -21.37
CA ASN A 100 -3.93 10.50 -22.80
C ASN A 100 -3.18 9.42 -23.59
N LYS A 101 -2.10 8.86 -23.07
CA LYS A 101 -1.27 7.88 -23.80
C LYS A 101 -1.87 6.49 -23.77
N LYS A 102 -2.63 6.16 -22.72
CA LYS A 102 -3.13 4.81 -22.48
C LYS A 102 -4.64 4.69 -22.62
N VAL A 103 -5.38 5.79 -22.62
CA VAL A 103 -6.85 5.78 -22.63
C VAL A 103 -7.45 4.95 -23.77
N ALA A 104 -6.93 5.08 -25.00
CA ALA A 104 -7.45 4.34 -26.15
C ALA A 104 -7.30 2.82 -26.02
N TYR A 105 -6.13 2.37 -25.58
CA TYR A 105 -5.86 0.94 -25.38
C TYR A 105 -6.67 0.35 -24.23
N VAL A 106 -6.79 1.10 -23.13
CA VAL A 106 -7.57 0.64 -21.97
C VAL A 106 -9.06 0.70 -22.27
N LYS A 107 -9.55 1.61 -23.13
CA LYS A 107 -10.93 1.62 -23.58
C LYS A 107 -11.30 0.32 -24.31
N VAL A 108 -10.47 -0.13 -25.26
CA VAL A 108 -10.66 -1.39 -25.98
C VAL A 108 -10.63 -2.58 -25.00
N LEU A 109 -9.70 -2.56 -24.05
CA LEU A 109 -9.60 -3.59 -23.02
C LEU A 109 -10.84 -3.65 -22.11
N LEU A 110 -11.41 -2.50 -21.76
CA LEU A 110 -12.64 -2.43 -20.97
C LEU A 110 -13.87 -2.88 -21.79
N ASP A 111 -13.93 -2.57 -23.08
CA ASP A 111 -14.98 -3.07 -23.96
C ASP A 111 -14.98 -4.59 -24.06
N GLU A 112 -13.79 -5.20 -24.14
CA GLU A 112 -13.65 -6.65 -24.15
C GLU A 112 -14.10 -7.28 -22.81
N ILE A 113 -13.71 -6.70 -21.67
CA ILE A 113 -13.98 -7.26 -20.35
C ILE A 113 -15.40 -6.97 -19.86
N PHE A 114 -15.85 -5.73 -19.97
CA PHE A 114 -17.16 -5.30 -19.46
C PHE A 114 -18.27 -5.40 -20.50
N GLY A 115 -17.91 -5.39 -21.78
CA GLY A 115 -18.83 -5.28 -22.92
C GLY A 115 -19.02 -3.82 -23.35
N GLU A 116 -18.99 -3.56 -24.65
CA GLU A 116 -19.15 -2.23 -25.25
C GLU A 116 -20.46 -1.55 -24.81
N ASN A 117 -21.55 -2.30 -24.72
CA ASN A 117 -22.87 -1.81 -24.31
C ASN A 117 -22.91 -1.36 -22.83
N ASN A 118 -21.92 -1.68 -22.04
CA ASN A 118 -21.76 -1.25 -20.64
C ASN A 118 -20.91 0.01 -20.48
N PHE A 119 -20.39 0.56 -21.57
CA PHE A 119 -19.76 1.86 -21.58
C PHE A 119 -20.80 2.95 -21.34
N ARG A 120 -20.55 3.85 -20.37
CA ARG A 120 -21.49 4.95 -20.04
C ARG A 120 -20.98 6.29 -20.53
N SER A 121 -19.72 6.62 -20.22
CA SER A 121 -19.16 7.92 -20.59
C SER A 121 -17.64 7.90 -20.57
N GLN A 122 -17.05 8.72 -21.41
CA GLN A 122 -15.68 9.18 -21.30
C GLN A 122 -15.71 10.59 -20.70
N ILE A 123 -15.28 10.71 -19.46
CA ILE A 123 -15.24 11.97 -18.74
C ILE A 123 -13.89 12.63 -18.98
N THR A 124 -13.91 13.89 -19.38
CA THR A 124 -12.72 14.74 -19.53
C THR A 124 -12.65 15.68 -18.33
N TRP A 125 -11.65 15.51 -17.49
CA TRP A 125 -11.37 16.43 -16.40
C TRP A 125 -10.29 17.42 -16.82
N ASP A 126 -10.63 18.71 -16.82
CA ASP A 126 -9.68 19.79 -17.07
C ASP A 126 -8.72 19.92 -15.87
N THR A 127 -7.45 19.64 -16.11
CA THR A 127 -6.37 19.73 -15.13
C THR A 127 -5.51 20.98 -15.35
N SER A 128 -5.95 21.90 -16.22
CA SER A 128 -5.21 23.12 -16.47
C SER A 128 -5.03 23.95 -15.21
N ILE A 129 -3.82 24.48 -15.07
CA ILE A 129 -3.50 25.44 -14.02
C ILE A 129 -3.54 26.82 -14.65
N PRO A 130 -4.27 27.81 -14.10
CA PRO A 130 -4.43 29.14 -14.71
C PRO A 130 -3.12 29.85 -15.00
N TYR A 131 -2.04 29.50 -14.27
CA TYR A 131 -0.71 30.10 -14.42
C TYR A 131 0.36 29.02 -14.48
N VAL A 132 0.60 28.46 -15.68
CA VAL A 132 1.73 27.55 -15.89
C VAL A 132 3.00 28.37 -16.12
N ALA A 133 3.78 28.59 -15.06
CA ALA A 133 5.17 29.01 -15.20
C ALA A 133 6.03 27.77 -15.55
N GLY A 134 6.85 27.86 -16.57
CA GLY A 134 7.84 26.82 -16.89
C GLY A 134 7.89 26.43 -18.37
N ASN A 135 8.77 25.49 -18.69
CA ASN A 135 9.14 25.05 -20.04
C ASN A 135 8.02 24.48 -20.94
N LYS A 136 6.77 24.41 -20.45
CA LYS A 136 5.62 24.00 -21.27
C LYS A 136 5.35 24.97 -22.44
N TRP A 137 5.71 26.23 -22.29
CA TRP A 137 5.61 27.23 -23.37
C TRP A 137 6.57 26.98 -24.54
N LEU A 138 7.61 26.16 -24.33
CA LEU A 138 8.59 25.78 -25.34
C LEU A 138 8.21 24.46 -26.06
N SER A 139 7.03 23.92 -25.78
CA SER A 139 6.57 22.69 -26.41
C SER A 139 6.17 22.93 -27.87
N ASN A 140 6.68 22.12 -28.78
CA ASN A 140 6.27 22.11 -30.20
C ASN A 140 4.96 21.31 -30.41
N ASN A 141 4.13 21.15 -29.39
CA ASN A 141 2.88 20.42 -29.43
C ASN A 141 1.81 21.10 -28.56
N TRP A 142 0.57 20.70 -28.72
CA TRP A 142 -0.55 21.16 -27.87
C TRP A 142 -0.24 20.88 -26.40
N ILE A 143 -0.48 21.86 -25.54
CA ILE A 143 -0.24 21.73 -24.10
C ILE A 143 -1.29 20.76 -23.53
N TYR A 144 -0.80 19.65 -22.96
CA TYR A 144 -1.67 18.67 -22.30
C TYR A 144 -2.22 19.24 -20.98
N SER A 145 -3.53 19.33 -20.88
CA SER A 145 -4.24 19.98 -19.76
C SER A 145 -5.44 19.17 -19.26
N GLN A 146 -5.53 17.89 -19.57
CA GLN A 146 -6.68 17.08 -19.18
C GLN A 146 -6.28 15.70 -18.68
N ALA A 147 -7.17 15.07 -17.90
CA ALA A 147 -7.15 13.65 -17.60
C ALA A 147 -8.47 13.03 -18.06
N THR A 148 -8.43 11.76 -18.39
CA THR A 148 -9.61 11.03 -18.89
C THR A 148 -10.04 9.99 -17.86
N ILE A 149 -11.35 9.91 -17.60
CA ILE A 149 -11.93 8.88 -16.74
C ILE A 149 -12.95 8.09 -17.57
N LEU A 150 -12.70 6.79 -17.73
CA LEU A 150 -13.63 5.88 -18.43
C LEU A 150 -14.62 5.32 -17.41
N TYR A 151 -15.91 5.49 -17.68
CA TYR A 151 -17.00 5.04 -16.83
C TYR A 151 -17.73 3.86 -17.47
N TYR A 152 -17.76 2.74 -16.75
CA TYR A 152 -18.47 1.52 -17.13
C TYR A 152 -19.37 1.03 -16.00
N THR A 153 -20.41 0.29 -16.36
CA THR A 153 -21.26 -0.47 -15.42
C THR A 153 -21.09 -1.95 -15.64
N LYS A 154 -21.39 -2.78 -14.64
CA LYS A 154 -21.35 -4.24 -14.81
C LYS A 154 -22.50 -4.74 -15.68
N SER A 155 -23.67 -4.11 -15.57
CA SER A 155 -24.89 -4.49 -16.32
C SER A 155 -25.45 -3.31 -17.12
N VAL A 156 -26.04 -3.59 -18.27
CA VAL A 156 -26.51 -2.57 -19.21
C VAL A 156 -27.68 -1.75 -18.66
N GLY A 157 -28.66 -2.36 -18.05
CA GLY A 157 -29.91 -1.72 -17.59
C GLY A 157 -30.09 -1.65 -16.10
N ASN A 158 -29.19 -2.26 -15.33
CA ASN A 158 -29.28 -2.34 -13.89
C ASN A 158 -28.03 -1.72 -13.25
N TYR A 159 -28.07 -0.42 -12.96
CA TYR A 159 -27.02 0.30 -12.26
C TYR A 159 -27.57 1.51 -11.53
N PHE A 160 -26.93 1.89 -10.43
CA PHE A 160 -27.27 3.10 -9.72
C PHE A 160 -26.52 4.30 -10.30
N PHE A 161 -27.26 5.35 -10.62
CA PHE A 161 -26.69 6.63 -11.03
C PHE A 161 -27.51 7.81 -10.50
N ASN A 162 -26.93 8.60 -9.64
CA ASN A 162 -27.50 9.83 -9.10
C ASN A 162 -26.93 11.04 -9.86
N LYS A 163 -27.76 11.68 -10.64
CA LYS A 163 -27.35 12.82 -11.48
C LYS A 163 -27.06 14.05 -10.63
N GLU A 164 -25.83 14.57 -10.72
CA GLU A 164 -25.45 15.83 -10.08
C GLU A 164 -25.92 17.03 -10.90
N PHE A 165 -26.29 18.12 -10.20
CA PHE A 165 -26.66 19.40 -10.80
C PHE A 165 -25.80 20.51 -10.22
N LEU A 166 -25.37 21.44 -11.08
CA LEU A 166 -24.65 22.64 -10.69
C LEU A 166 -25.59 23.85 -10.77
N ASP A 167 -25.46 24.72 -9.79
CA ASP A 167 -26.12 26.02 -9.79
C ASP A 167 -25.34 26.98 -10.71
N ILE A 168 -25.97 27.39 -11.80
CA ILE A 168 -25.39 28.31 -12.78
C ILE A 168 -26.12 29.63 -12.71
N LYS A 169 -25.38 30.71 -12.40
CA LYS A 169 -25.90 32.06 -12.43
C LYS A 169 -26.13 32.49 -13.87
N GLN A 170 -27.35 32.83 -14.20
CA GLN A 170 -27.75 33.35 -15.51
C GLN A 170 -27.35 34.82 -15.67
N PRO A 171 -27.23 35.35 -16.89
CA PRO A 171 -27.04 36.80 -17.15
C PRO A 171 -28.11 37.68 -16.49
N SER A 172 -29.32 37.17 -16.31
CA SER A 172 -30.43 37.84 -15.60
C SER A 172 -30.21 37.95 -14.09
N GLY A 173 -29.23 37.28 -13.54
CA GLY A 173 -28.98 37.17 -12.08
C GLY A 173 -29.61 35.98 -11.41
N ASP A 174 -30.52 35.27 -12.09
CA ASP A 174 -31.20 34.08 -11.57
C ASP A 174 -30.26 32.87 -11.50
N ILE A 175 -30.53 31.95 -10.58
CA ILE A 175 -29.80 30.70 -10.45
C ILE A 175 -30.62 29.58 -11.12
N SER A 176 -30.05 28.92 -12.12
CA SER A 176 -30.63 27.74 -12.75
C SER A 176 -29.81 26.49 -12.44
N LYS A 177 -30.47 25.37 -12.17
CA LYS A 177 -29.82 24.07 -12.00
C LYS A 177 -29.60 23.40 -13.34
N LYS A 178 -28.35 23.11 -13.68
CA LYS A 178 -28.02 22.34 -14.91
C LYS A 178 -27.29 21.04 -14.55
N PRO A 179 -27.60 19.92 -15.24
CA PRO A 179 -26.91 18.68 -14.99
C PRO A 179 -25.43 18.80 -15.34
N VAL A 180 -24.58 18.16 -14.53
CA VAL A 180 -23.15 18.03 -14.81
C VAL A 180 -22.96 17.25 -16.10
N LYS A 181 -22.13 17.78 -16.99
CA LYS A 181 -21.73 17.14 -18.25
C LYS A 181 -20.51 16.24 -18.04
N ASP A 182 -20.07 15.59 -19.09
CA ASP A 182 -18.87 14.74 -19.13
C ASP A 182 -17.54 15.51 -19.28
N VAL A 183 -17.59 16.84 -19.40
CA VAL A 183 -16.42 17.72 -19.36
C VAL A 183 -16.45 18.51 -18.05
N TRP A 184 -15.49 18.22 -17.17
CA TRP A 184 -15.42 18.80 -15.83
C TRP A 184 -14.33 19.88 -15.75
N VAL A 185 -14.76 21.11 -15.75
CA VAL A 185 -13.91 22.32 -15.67
C VAL A 185 -14.00 23.02 -14.29
N ASP A 186 -14.90 22.55 -13.45
CA ASP A 186 -15.21 23.15 -12.15
C ASP A 186 -14.45 22.49 -10.98
N ILE A 187 -13.58 21.52 -11.26
CA ILE A 187 -12.77 20.79 -10.27
C ILE A 187 -11.31 21.17 -10.47
N GLU A 188 -10.77 21.97 -9.55
CA GLU A 188 -9.38 22.40 -9.59
C GLU A 188 -8.42 21.25 -9.34
N ASN A 189 -7.29 21.24 -10.05
CA ASN A 189 -6.21 20.29 -9.83
C ASN A 189 -5.38 20.69 -8.60
N PHE A 190 -4.87 19.70 -7.87
CA PHE A 190 -4.10 19.88 -6.62
C PHE A 190 -2.74 20.58 -6.81
N ALA A 191 -2.21 20.63 -8.02
CA ALA A 191 -0.94 21.29 -8.34
C ALA A 191 -1.01 22.82 -8.31
N GLY A 192 -2.18 23.43 -8.12
CA GLY A 192 -2.38 24.87 -8.02
C GLY A 192 -1.95 25.43 -6.65
N PHE A 193 -1.14 26.48 -6.68
CA PHE A 193 -0.52 27.11 -5.52
C PHE A 193 -1.50 27.79 -4.55
N LEU A 194 -2.75 28.00 -4.93
CA LEU A 194 -3.70 28.86 -4.24
C LEU A 194 -5.03 28.14 -4.02
N GLY A 195 -5.24 27.62 -2.82
CA GLY A 195 -6.59 27.46 -2.31
C GLY A 195 -7.21 26.06 -2.26
N ALA A 196 -6.49 24.98 -2.51
CA ALA A 196 -7.05 23.66 -2.23
C ALA A 196 -7.38 23.58 -0.72
N LYS A 197 -8.69 23.50 -0.40
CA LYS A 197 -9.20 23.38 0.98
C LYS A 197 -9.02 21.97 1.52
N ASP A 198 -8.62 21.01 0.67
CA ASP A 198 -8.44 19.63 1.00
C ASP A 198 -7.17 19.37 1.80
N TYR A 199 -7.17 18.32 2.58
CA TYR A 199 -6.00 17.86 3.32
C TYR A 199 -4.85 17.47 2.36
N LYS A 200 -3.70 18.14 2.50
CA LYS A 200 -2.50 17.89 1.68
C LYS A 200 -1.62 16.83 2.34
N THR A 201 -1.51 15.67 1.70
CA THR A 201 -0.76 14.53 2.25
C THR A 201 0.74 14.55 1.94
N LYS A 202 1.23 15.45 1.08
CA LYS A 202 2.56 15.42 0.47
C LYS A 202 2.81 14.22 -0.46
N TYR A 203 1.84 13.31 -0.62
CA TYR A 203 1.94 12.19 -1.55
C TYR A 203 1.91 12.72 -2.99
N PRO A 204 2.84 12.31 -3.87
CA PRO A 204 2.81 12.72 -5.26
C PRO A 204 1.53 12.21 -5.92
N THR A 205 0.99 12.97 -6.85
CA THR A 205 -0.22 12.58 -7.62
C THR A 205 -1.54 12.50 -6.82
N GLN A 206 -1.63 13.11 -5.63
CA GLN A 206 -2.90 13.21 -4.88
C GLN A 206 -3.99 13.83 -5.75
N LYS A 207 -5.17 13.22 -5.78
CA LYS A 207 -6.37 13.76 -6.46
C LYS A 207 -7.17 14.65 -5.51
N PRO A 208 -7.91 15.66 -6.02
CA PRO A 208 -8.80 16.48 -5.19
C PRO A 208 -10.01 15.67 -4.72
N GLU A 209 -10.43 15.89 -3.48
CA GLU A 209 -11.61 15.22 -2.91
C GLU A 209 -12.89 15.53 -3.68
N LYS A 210 -13.03 16.74 -4.21
CA LYS A 210 -14.19 17.14 -5.02
C LYS A 210 -14.41 16.19 -6.23
N LEU A 211 -13.32 15.69 -6.82
CA LEU A 211 -13.38 14.71 -7.93
C LEU A 211 -13.99 13.39 -7.45
N LEU A 212 -13.48 12.86 -6.34
CA LEU A 212 -13.93 11.58 -5.80
C LEU A 212 -15.33 11.70 -5.19
N ASN A 213 -15.64 12.81 -4.54
CA ASN A 213 -16.98 13.07 -4.01
C ASN A 213 -18.04 13.02 -5.10
N ARG A 214 -17.77 13.65 -6.27
CA ARG A 214 -18.67 13.60 -7.42
C ARG A 214 -18.92 12.16 -7.89
N ILE A 215 -17.86 11.39 -8.09
CA ILE A 215 -17.93 10.00 -8.54
C ILE A 215 -18.67 9.13 -7.52
N ILE A 216 -18.33 9.25 -6.24
CA ILE A 216 -18.92 8.44 -5.17
C ILE A 216 -20.40 8.75 -5.00
N CYS A 217 -20.80 10.02 -5.02
CA CYS A 217 -22.20 10.43 -4.91
C CYS A 217 -23.02 10.01 -6.13
N ALA A 218 -22.41 9.99 -7.32
CA ALA A 218 -23.09 9.58 -8.54
C ALA A 218 -23.38 8.07 -8.58
N SER A 219 -22.47 7.23 -8.08
CA SER A 219 -22.53 5.77 -8.31
C SER A 219 -22.57 4.92 -7.04
N SER A 220 -22.92 5.50 -5.89
CA SER A 220 -23.14 4.76 -4.63
C SER A 220 -24.05 5.52 -3.68
N LYS A 221 -24.61 4.80 -2.70
CA LYS A 221 -25.40 5.35 -1.57
C LYS A 221 -24.59 5.24 -0.27
N PRO A 222 -24.95 6.00 0.78
CA PRO A 222 -24.40 5.76 2.12
C PRO A 222 -24.55 4.29 2.54
N GLY A 223 -23.49 3.71 3.13
CA GLY A 223 -23.44 2.30 3.50
C GLY A 223 -23.04 1.33 2.39
N ASP A 224 -22.92 1.77 1.13
CA ASP A 224 -22.40 0.96 0.04
C ASP A 224 -20.87 0.83 0.10
N ILE A 225 -20.33 -0.23 -0.52
CA ILE A 225 -18.90 -0.52 -0.53
C ILE A 225 -18.24 0.16 -1.73
N VAL A 226 -17.23 0.98 -1.45
CA VAL A 226 -16.34 1.61 -2.42
C VAL A 226 -14.97 0.95 -2.35
N LEU A 227 -14.42 0.54 -3.48
CA LEU A 227 -13.09 -0.07 -3.61
C LEU A 227 -12.16 0.83 -4.42
N ASP A 228 -10.96 1.05 -3.87
CA ASP A 228 -9.82 1.58 -4.61
C ASP A 228 -8.63 0.64 -4.43
N CYS A 229 -8.26 -0.11 -5.46
CA CYS A 229 -7.15 -1.06 -5.39
C CYS A 229 -5.82 -0.47 -5.92
N PHE A 230 -5.77 0.85 -6.08
CA PHE A 230 -4.58 1.67 -6.35
C PHE A 230 -4.63 2.93 -5.47
N ALA A 231 -4.80 2.73 -4.17
CA ALA A 231 -5.28 3.75 -3.24
C ALA A 231 -4.38 5.00 -3.10
N GLY A 232 -3.07 4.88 -3.37
CA GLY A 232 -2.12 6.00 -3.38
C GLY A 232 -2.20 6.86 -2.12
N SER A 233 -2.63 8.11 -2.27
CA SER A 233 -2.81 9.04 -1.15
C SER A 233 -4.08 8.82 -0.33
N GLY A 234 -4.93 7.84 -0.69
CA GLY A 234 -6.19 7.52 -0.02
C GLY A 234 -7.32 8.52 -0.21
N THR A 235 -7.29 9.33 -1.26
CA THR A 235 -8.37 10.32 -1.50
C THR A 235 -9.73 9.67 -1.66
N THR A 236 -9.81 8.56 -2.40
CA THR A 236 -11.04 7.79 -2.57
C THR A 236 -11.60 7.32 -1.24
N LEU A 237 -10.73 6.80 -0.35
CA LEU A 237 -11.12 6.26 0.94
C LEU A 237 -11.60 7.37 1.89
N ALA A 238 -10.87 8.48 1.95
CA ALA A 238 -11.27 9.63 2.76
C ALA A 238 -12.60 10.23 2.29
N SER A 239 -12.80 10.35 0.97
CA SER A 239 -14.07 10.79 0.40
C SER A 239 -15.21 9.81 0.73
N ALA A 240 -14.97 8.50 0.61
CA ALA A 240 -15.96 7.48 0.95
C ALA A 240 -16.34 7.53 2.43
N GLU A 241 -15.36 7.66 3.33
CA GLU A 241 -15.58 7.82 4.77
C GLU A 241 -16.45 9.04 5.10
N LYS A 242 -16.07 10.22 4.59
CA LYS A 242 -16.78 11.47 4.82
C LYS A 242 -18.23 11.44 4.30
N LEU A 243 -18.47 10.69 3.25
CA LEU A 243 -19.78 10.53 2.62
C LEU A 243 -20.58 9.35 3.20
N GLY A 244 -20.09 8.68 4.26
CA GLY A 244 -20.77 7.59 4.93
C GLY A 244 -20.80 6.28 4.14
N ARG A 245 -19.85 6.08 3.22
CA ARG A 245 -19.66 4.81 2.51
C ARG A 245 -18.72 3.91 3.28
N ARG A 246 -18.87 2.60 3.09
CA ARG A 246 -17.88 1.61 3.49
C ARG A 246 -16.77 1.59 2.46
N TRP A 247 -15.54 1.31 2.88
CA TRP A 247 -14.44 1.35 1.92
C TRP A 247 -13.45 0.21 2.10
N ILE A 248 -12.82 -0.15 0.99
CA ILE A 248 -11.69 -1.07 0.90
C ILE A 248 -10.60 -0.36 0.09
N GLY A 249 -9.43 -0.17 0.68
CA GLY A 249 -8.26 0.40 0.02
C GLY A 249 -7.13 -0.60 -0.06
N VAL A 250 -6.48 -0.69 -1.21
CA VAL A 250 -5.33 -1.58 -1.42
C VAL A 250 -4.19 -0.79 -2.04
N ASP A 251 -2.98 -0.95 -1.50
CA ASP A 251 -1.77 -0.42 -2.10
C ASP A 251 -0.56 -1.30 -1.77
N ALA A 252 0.41 -1.35 -2.69
CA ALA A 252 1.65 -2.08 -2.51
C ALA A 252 2.78 -1.23 -1.90
N GLY A 253 2.60 0.08 -1.82
CA GLY A 253 3.59 1.05 -1.32
C GLY A 253 3.45 1.32 0.19
N LYS A 254 4.53 1.21 0.94
CA LYS A 254 4.54 1.53 2.38
C LYS A 254 4.18 2.99 2.64
N LEU A 255 4.73 3.91 1.83
CA LEU A 255 4.41 5.33 1.91
C LEU A 255 2.92 5.61 1.69
N SER A 256 2.28 4.90 0.76
CA SER A 256 0.83 4.97 0.55
C SER A 256 0.06 4.56 1.81
N ILE A 257 0.37 3.38 2.36
CA ILE A 257 -0.28 2.86 3.57
C ILE A 257 -0.12 3.83 4.75
N TYR A 258 1.09 4.32 4.98
CA TYR A 258 1.35 5.33 6.01
C TYR A 258 0.54 6.62 5.77
N THR A 259 0.54 7.12 4.53
CA THR A 259 -0.18 8.34 4.16
C THR A 259 -1.68 8.18 4.39
N ILE A 260 -2.24 7.03 4.04
CA ILE A 260 -3.66 6.72 4.25
C ILE A 260 -3.97 6.65 5.74
N GLN A 261 -3.20 5.90 6.52
CA GLN A 261 -3.38 5.82 7.98
C GLN A 261 -3.38 7.22 8.60
N LYS A 262 -2.36 8.03 8.29
CA LYS A 262 -2.25 9.40 8.77
C LYS A 262 -3.47 10.24 8.40
N ARG A 263 -3.92 10.17 7.14
CA ARG A 263 -5.09 10.89 6.65
C ARG A 263 -6.36 10.48 7.39
N MET A 264 -6.62 9.18 7.52
CA MET A 264 -7.83 8.67 8.17
C MET A 264 -7.88 9.01 9.66
N LEU A 265 -6.74 8.94 10.36
CA LEU A 265 -6.64 9.31 11.76
C LEU A 265 -6.77 10.82 12.02
N HIS A 266 -6.50 11.66 11.01
CA HIS A 266 -6.65 13.12 11.10
C HIS A 266 -7.98 13.65 10.58
N ILE A 267 -8.83 12.81 10.03
CA ILE A 267 -10.05 13.24 9.32
C ILE A 267 -10.98 14.07 10.21
N GLU A 268 -11.01 13.80 11.51
CA GLU A 268 -11.80 14.57 12.49
C GLU A 268 -11.32 16.02 12.69
N LYS A 269 -10.05 16.30 12.36
CA LYS A 269 -9.49 17.65 12.43
C LYS A 269 -9.95 18.54 11.26
N GLU A 270 -10.55 17.93 10.24
CA GLU A 270 -11.10 18.65 9.12
C GLU A 270 -12.49 19.22 9.45
N LYS A 271 -12.80 20.39 8.89
CA LYS A 271 -14.04 21.11 9.19
C LYS A 271 -15.27 20.26 8.88
N ASN A 272 -16.15 20.10 9.87
CA ASN A 272 -17.40 19.32 9.80
C ASN A 272 -17.21 17.81 9.57
N CYS A 273 -16.04 17.26 9.82
CA CYS A 273 -15.82 15.81 9.74
C CYS A 273 -15.95 15.16 11.11
N LYS A 274 -16.51 13.97 11.13
CA LYS A 274 -16.55 13.10 12.32
C LYS A 274 -15.26 12.29 12.39
N LYS A 275 -14.98 11.70 13.55
CA LYS A 275 -13.94 10.69 13.71
C LYS A 275 -14.14 9.58 12.69
N CYS A 276 -13.03 9.10 12.11
CA CYS A 276 -13.05 7.96 11.19
C CYS A 276 -13.66 6.73 11.87
N ASN A 277 -14.50 6.00 11.13
CA ASN A 277 -14.94 4.69 11.58
C ASN A 277 -13.74 3.75 11.73
N PRO A 278 -13.78 2.79 12.66
CA PRO A 278 -12.72 1.81 12.80
C PRO A 278 -12.42 1.10 11.48
N PHE A 279 -11.15 0.93 11.19
CA PHE A 279 -10.68 0.16 10.04
C PHE A 279 -9.57 -0.80 10.45
N ILE A 280 -9.41 -1.87 9.68
CA ILE A 280 -8.39 -2.89 9.92
C ILE A 280 -7.33 -2.79 8.83
N LEU A 281 -6.07 -2.74 9.25
CA LEU A 281 -4.93 -2.85 8.36
C LEU A 281 -4.55 -4.33 8.17
N TYR A 282 -4.73 -4.82 6.95
CA TYR A 282 -4.29 -6.15 6.55
C TYR A 282 -2.98 -6.10 5.80
N SER A 283 -2.20 -7.16 5.90
CA SER A 283 -1.05 -7.39 5.02
C SER A 283 -1.34 -8.62 4.16
N ALA A 284 -1.46 -8.42 2.85
CA ALA A 284 -1.62 -9.53 1.90
C ALA A 284 -0.26 -10.19 1.65
N GLY A 285 -0.23 -11.52 1.49
CA GLY A 285 1.02 -12.23 1.20
C GLY A 285 1.10 -13.63 1.79
N LEU A 286 0.02 -14.41 1.73
CA LEU A 286 0.09 -15.84 2.03
C LEU A 286 0.76 -16.60 0.88
N TYR A 287 1.65 -17.51 1.24
CA TYR A 287 2.37 -18.37 0.29
C TYR A 287 1.54 -19.58 -0.10
N ASN A 288 1.49 -19.87 -1.40
CA ASN A 288 1.02 -21.18 -1.85
C ASN A 288 2.20 -22.17 -1.78
N GLU A 289 2.18 -23.06 -0.78
CA GLU A 289 3.25 -24.03 -0.49
C GLU A 289 3.58 -24.92 -1.70
N THR A 290 2.58 -25.26 -2.53
CA THR A 290 2.78 -26.07 -3.72
C THR A 290 3.63 -25.39 -4.80
N LYS A 291 3.61 -24.06 -4.88
CA LYS A 291 4.46 -23.31 -5.82
C LYS A 291 5.88 -23.16 -5.30
N LEU A 292 6.08 -23.03 -3.99
CA LEU A 292 7.41 -22.95 -3.36
C LEU A 292 8.25 -24.21 -3.57
N ASN A 293 7.61 -25.38 -3.64
CA ASN A 293 8.29 -26.66 -3.85
C ASN A 293 8.91 -26.86 -5.25
N LYS A 294 8.67 -25.94 -6.18
CA LYS A 294 9.24 -25.97 -7.54
C LYS A 294 10.54 -25.17 -7.70
N PHE A 295 10.97 -24.48 -6.64
CA PHE A 295 12.21 -23.71 -6.68
C PHE A 295 13.43 -24.58 -6.45
N ASP A 296 14.47 -24.39 -7.26
CA ASP A 296 15.81 -24.84 -6.96
C ASP A 296 16.36 -24.07 -5.73
N GLU A 297 16.88 -24.80 -4.75
CA GLU A 297 17.32 -24.23 -3.47
C GLU A 297 18.45 -23.20 -3.63
N ASN A 298 19.39 -23.44 -4.56
CA ASN A 298 20.51 -22.54 -4.78
C ASN A 298 20.04 -21.23 -5.40
N ASN A 299 19.13 -21.32 -6.34
CA ASN A 299 18.52 -20.16 -6.99
C ASN A 299 17.69 -19.35 -5.99
N TRP A 300 16.95 -20.01 -5.08
CA TRP A 300 16.26 -19.33 -4.00
C TRP A 300 17.19 -18.56 -3.09
N LYS A 301 18.28 -19.18 -2.64
CA LYS A 301 19.27 -18.52 -1.77
C LYS A 301 19.90 -17.30 -2.45
N LEU A 302 20.33 -17.47 -3.69
CA LEU A 302 20.93 -16.37 -4.47
C LEU A 302 19.96 -15.20 -4.64
N PHE A 303 18.72 -15.50 -5.02
CA PHE A 303 17.66 -14.51 -5.13
C PHE A 303 17.40 -13.76 -3.80
N ALA A 304 17.23 -14.50 -2.71
CA ALA A 304 16.95 -13.93 -1.39
C ALA A 304 18.09 -13.03 -0.90
N LEU A 305 19.35 -13.42 -1.14
CA LEU A 305 20.52 -12.62 -0.80
C LEU A 305 20.59 -11.35 -1.63
N GLN A 306 20.41 -11.44 -2.96
CA GLN A 306 20.42 -10.29 -3.86
C GLN A 306 19.31 -9.30 -3.54
N LEU A 307 18.12 -9.81 -3.25
CA LEU A 307 16.95 -9.00 -2.88
C LEU A 307 17.24 -8.05 -1.73
N TRP A 308 17.99 -8.54 -0.74
CA TRP A 308 18.31 -7.79 0.47
C TRP A 308 19.71 -7.15 0.44
N GLY A 309 20.35 -7.13 -0.71
CA GLY A 309 21.68 -6.54 -0.88
C GLY A 309 22.76 -7.23 -0.05
N CYS A 310 22.63 -8.55 0.12
CA CYS A 310 23.60 -9.37 0.85
C CYS A 310 24.66 -9.90 -0.13
N ILE A 311 25.87 -10.09 0.37
CA ILE A 311 26.97 -10.75 -0.37
C ILE A 311 26.79 -12.27 -0.19
N SER A 312 26.80 -13.02 -1.30
CA SER A 312 26.77 -14.49 -1.27
C SER A 312 28.15 -15.02 -0.87
N GLU A 313 28.31 -15.34 0.40
CA GLU A 313 29.57 -15.83 0.98
C GLU A 313 29.23 -16.83 2.10
N THR A 314 29.35 -18.11 1.80
CA THR A 314 29.04 -19.17 2.76
C THR A 314 30.03 -19.19 3.90
N THR A 315 29.54 -19.16 5.13
CA THR A 315 30.34 -19.27 6.37
C THR A 315 29.78 -20.39 7.23
N THR A 316 30.65 -21.26 7.77
CA THR A 316 30.22 -22.36 8.62
C THR A 316 30.76 -22.16 10.04
N ILE A 317 29.86 -22.13 11.03
CA ILE A 317 30.20 -22.04 12.45
C ILE A 317 29.60 -23.26 13.17
N LYS A 318 30.41 -24.07 13.82
CA LYS A 318 29.99 -25.28 14.57
C LYS A 318 29.00 -26.17 13.79
N LYS A 319 29.29 -26.40 12.51
CA LYS A 319 28.47 -27.17 11.55
C LYS A 319 27.12 -26.51 11.20
N PHE A 320 26.91 -25.24 11.54
CA PHE A 320 25.77 -24.44 11.06
C PHE A 320 26.24 -23.57 9.90
N VAL A 321 25.47 -23.58 8.80
CA VAL A 321 25.83 -22.90 7.56
C VAL A 321 25.04 -21.61 7.42
N PHE A 322 25.75 -20.50 7.32
CA PHE A 322 25.24 -19.21 6.91
C PHE A 322 25.47 -19.05 5.40
N ASP A 323 24.51 -18.45 4.72
CA ASP A 323 24.44 -18.40 3.26
C ASP A 323 25.04 -17.10 2.67
N GLY A 324 25.26 -16.09 3.50
CA GLY A 324 25.78 -14.79 3.07
C GLY A 324 26.20 -13.87 4.19
N LYS A 325 26.55 -12.62 3.81
CA LYS A 325 26.86 -11.53 4.72
C LYS A 325 26.12 -10.26 4.34
N ARG A 326 25.71 -9.47 5.34
CA ARG A 326 25.14 -8.13 5.19
C ARG A 326 25.81 -7.18 6.17
N TYR A 327 26.43 -6.11 5.68
CA TYR A 327 27.20 -5.16 6.49
C TYR A 327 28.29 -5.81 7.38
N GLY A 328 28.78 -6.99 6.97
CA GLY A 328 29.73 -7.78 7.74
C GLY A 328 29.11 -8.84 8.63
N ASP A 329 27.84 -8.73 8.97
CA ASP A 329 27.09 -9.69 9.79
C ASP A 329 26.59 -10.89 8.96
N LEU A 330 26.40 -12.03 9.64
CA LEU A 330 26.05 -13.29 9.00
C LEU A 330 24.56 -13.34 8.61
N VAL A 331 24.28 -13.97 7.48
CA VAL A 331 22.94 -14.13 6.93
C VAL A 331 22.60 -15.61 6.76
N LYS A 332 21.49 -16.04 7.33
CA LYS A 332 20.87 -17.35 7.06
C LYS A 332 19.65 -17.17 6.20
N VAL A 333 19.62 -17.89 5.07
CA VAL A 333 18.45 -17.96 4.19
C VAL A 333 17.76 -19.31 4.40
N PHE A 334 16.50 -19.28 4.81
CA PHE A 334 15.69 -20.49 4.88
C PHE A 334 15.05 -20.78 3.52
N THR A 335 15.38 -21.93 2.97
CA THR A 335 14.77 -22.42 1.73
C THR A 335 13.39 -23.03 1.99
N PRO A 336 12.51 -23.11 0.98
CA PRO A 336 11.23 -23.84 1.12
C PRO A 336 11.38 -25.27 1.62
N HIS A 337 12.47 -25.95 1.21
CA HIS A 337 12.76 -27.31 1.66
C HIS A 337 13.18 -27.38 3.14
N GLU A 338 14.04 -26.44 3.59
CA GLU A 338 14.41 -26.33 5.01
C GLU A 338 13.18 -26.00 5.86
N LEU A 339 12.33 -25.08 5.39
CA LEU A 339 11.08 -24.71 6.07
C LEU A 339 10.14 -25.92 6.21
N LYS A 340 10.02 -26.76 5.18
CA LYS A 340 9.19 -27.96 5.25
C LYS A 340 9.67 -28.92 6.35
N LYS A 341 10.97 -29.05 6.56
CA LYS A 341 11.55 -29.84 7.67
C LYS A 341 11.25 -29.24 9.04
N LEU A 342 11.07 -27.92 9.13
CA LEU A 342 10.71 -27.19 10.34
C LEU A 342 9.18 -27.07 10.54
N GLY A 343 8.36 -27.85 9.83
CA GLY A 343 6.91 -27.72 9.88
C GLY A 343 6.39 -26.45 9.19
N ALA A 344 7.13 -25.95 8.20
CA ALA A 344 6.88 -24.74 7.41
C ALA A 344 6.90 -23.42 8.20
N LYS A 345 7.36 -23.40 9.44
CA LYS A 345 7.36 -22.22 10.31
C LYS A 345 8.69 -22.02 11.03
N ILE A 346 9.06 -20.73 11.19
CA ILE A 346 10.18 -20.29 12.01
C ILE A 346 9.59 -19.68 13.28
N SER A 347 9.89 -20.25 14.41
CA SER A 347 9.48 -19.80 15.73
C SER A 347 10.67 -19.20 16.50
N ILE A 348 10.41 -18.64 17.67
CA ILE A 348 11.45 -18.17 18.60
C ILE A 348 12.33 -19.34 19.04
N GLU A 349 11.76 -20.55 19.22
CA GLU A 349 12.53 -21.75 19.53
C GLU A 349 13.51 -22.11 18.40
N THR A 350 13.15 -21.84 17.15
CA THR A 350 14.07 -22.02 16.01
C THR A 350 15.28 -21.09 16.13
N LEU A 351 15.06 -19.82 16.50
CA LEU A 351 16.13 -18.84 16.70
C LEU A 351 16.98 -19.20 17.93
N ASN A 352 16.37 -19.65 19.03
CA ASN A 352 17.08 -20.16 20.20
C ASN A 352 17.98 -21.36 19.83
N ALA A 353 17.48 -22.31 19.04
CA ALA A 353 18.27 -23.45 18.59
C ALA A 353 19.48 -23.03 17.72
N ILE A 354 19.33 -21.99 16.91
CA ILE A 354 20.45 -21.38 16.16
C ILE A 354 21.46 -20.78 17.15
N TYR A 355 20.97 -19.96 18.11
CA TYR A 355 21.83 -19.35 19.11
C TYR A 355 22.61 -20.40 19.92
N ASP A 356 21.95 -21.42 20.45
CA ASP A 356 22.56 -22.50 21.25
C ASP A 356 23.66 -23.23 20.46
N ARG A 357 23.52 -23.29 19.15
CA ARG A 357 24.53 -23.93 18.29
C ARG A 357 25.71 -23.04 17.96
N VAL A 358 25.48 -21.77 17.60
CA VAL A 358 26.55 -20.87 17.12
C VAL A 358 27.08 -19.95 18.20
N GLY A 359 26.23 -19.53 19.14
CA GLY A 359 26.54 -18.58 20.20
C GLY A 359 27.11 -17.27 19.68
N GLU A 360 27.91 -16.61 20.52
CA GLU A 360 28.59 -15.34 20.20
C GLU A 360 29.59 -15.45 19.04
N SER A 361 29.97 -16.68 18.63
CA SER A 361 30.88 -16.89 17.51
C SER A 361 30.29 -16.41 16.17
N ALA A 362 28.98 -16.16 16.10
CA ALA A 362 28.29 -15.62 14.95
C ALA A 362 28.22 -14.07 14.93
N GLY A 363 28.81 -13.40 15.91
CA GLY A 363 28.71 -11.94 16.10
C GLY A 363 27.46 -11.53 16.88
N ASN A 364 27.25 -10.22 16.99
CA ASN A 364 26.12 -9.67 17.76
C ASN A 364 24.84 -9.55 16.94
N ASN A 365 24.92 -9.63 15.60
CA ASN A 365 23.78 -9.57 14.70
C ASN A 365 23.76 -10.77 13.77
N ILE A 366 22.59 -11.34 13.56
CA ILE A 366 22.32 -12.38 12.57
C ILE A 366 21.11 -11.97 11.76
N PHE A 367 21.21 -12.03 10.43
CA PHE A 367 20.07 -11.79 9.54
C PHE A 367 19.41 -13.11 9.15
N ILE A 368 18.09 -13.15 9.26
CA ILE A 368 17.27 -14.31 8.86
C ILE A 368 16.40 -13.90 7.69
N ILE A 369 16.59 -14.54 6.54
CA ILE A 369 15.77 -14.31 5.34
C ILE A 369 14.87 -15.52 5.12
N ALA A 370 13.56 -15.29 5.02
CA ALA A 370 12.58 -16.31 4.69
C ALA A 370 11.32 -15.69 4.08
N PRO A 371 10.45 -16.50 3.46
CA PRO A 371 9.13 -16.07 3.03
C PRO A 371 8.32 -15.41 4.15
N LYS A 372 7.59 -14.30 3.86
CA LYS A 372 6.87 -13.51 4.85
C LYS A 372 5.94 -14.34 5.76
N GLY A 373 5.25 -15.31 5.21
CA GLY A 373 4.33 -16.17 5.97
C GLY A 373 4.98 -17.30 6.78
N SER A 374 6.32 -17.40 6.78
CA SER A 374 7.04 -18.50 7.46
C SER A 374 7.36 -18.20 8.92
N PHE A 375 7.15 -16.99 9.40
CA PHE A 375 7.43 -16.60 10.78
C PHE A 375 6.19 -16.71 11.65
N LEU A 376 6.33 -17.29 12.84
CA LEU A 376 5.26 -17.36 13.86
C LEU A 376 5.20 -16.12 14.77
N PHE A 377 6.06 -15.14 14.52
CA PHE A 377 6.14 -13.90 15.27
C PHE A 377 6.11 -12.70 14.31
N ALA A 378 5.72 -11.55 14.83
CA ALA A 378 5.51 -10.34 14.03
C ALA A 378 6.71 -9.38 14.05
N GLU A 379 7.59 -9.52 15.02
CA GLU A 379 8.74 -8.65 15.27
C GLU A 379 9.74 -8.73 14.11
N ASP A 380 10.40 -7.61 13.83
CA ASP A 380 11.44 -7.52 12.82
C ASP A 380 12.84 -7.72 13.40
N GLU A 381 12.99 -7.67 14.72
CA GLU A 381 14.19 -8.01 15.48
C GLU A 381 13.81 -8.80 16.71
N ILE A 382 14.58 -9.82 17.02
CA ILE A 382 14.43 -10.60 18.24
C ILE A 382 15.79 -10.71 18.91
N GLN A 383 15.85 -10.25 20.13
CA GLN A 383 17.06 -10.39 20.92
C GLN A 383 17.05 -11.72 21.68
N ILE A 384 18.09 -12.51 21.49
CA ILE A 384 18.31 -13.74 22.24
C ILE A 384 19.66 -13.59 22.94
N LYS A 385 19.63 -13.39 24.25
CA LYS A 385 20.80 -13.03 25.06
C LYS A 385 21.51 -11.81 24.47
N ASN A 386 22.73 -11.95 23.98
CA ASN A 386 23.57 -10.91 23.43
C ASN A 386 23.60 -10.88 21.88
N VAL A 387 22.75 -11.68 21.21
CA VAL A 387 22.64 -11.71 19.75
C VAL A 387 21.27 -11.20 19.32
N VAL A 388 21.26 -10.27 18.36
CA VAL A 388 20.05 -9.74 17.73
C VAL A 388 19.81 -10.47 16.40
N PHE A 389 18.65 -11.10 16.28
CA PHE A 389 18.18 -11.71 15.05
C PHE A 389 17.33 -10.70 14.26
N ASN A 390 17.84 -10.25 13.13
CA ASN A 390 17.17 -9.33 12.23
C ASN A 390 16.38 -10.12 11.17
N VAL A 391 15.08 -9.90 11.06
CA VAL A 391 14.17 -10.68 10.23
C VAL A 391 13.87 -9.96 8.93
N LEU A 392 14.22 -10.57 7.81
CA LEU A 392 14.03 -10.05 6.45
C LEU A 392 13.01 -10.92 5.71
N ARG A 393 11.78 -10.40 5.57
CA ARG A 393 10.65 -11.14 5.02
C ARG A 393 10.52 -10.96 3.52
N VAL A 394 10.62 -12.06 2.75
CA VAL A 394 10.41 -12.04 1.29
C VAL A 394 8.91 -12.07 0.97
N PRO A 395 8.37 -11.05 0.27
CA PRO A 395 6.95 -11.01 -0.08
C PRO A 395 6.55 -12.06 -1.13
N TYR A 396 5.32 -12.56 -1.01
CA TYR A 396 4.78 -13.58 -1.92
C TYR A 396 4.67 -13.12 -3.37
N SER A 397 4.31 -11.88 -3.61
CA SER A 397 4.15 -11.31 -4.95
C SER A 397 5.42 -11.40 -5.78
N LEU A 398 6.57 -11.27 -5.15
CA LEU A 398 7.86 -11.48 -5.82
C LEU A 398 8.03 -12.93 -6.26
N LEU A 399 7.73 -13.88 -5.36
CA LEU A 399 7.82 -15.30 -5.67
C LEU A 399 6.91 -15.73 -6.81
N ALA A 400 5.67 -15.22 -6.85
CA ALA A 400 4.73 -15.54 -7.90
C ALA A 400 5.21 -15.08 -9.28
N LYS A 401 5.91 -13.96 -9.36
CA LYS A 401 6.49 -13.43 -10.60
C LYS A 401 7.67 -14.27 -11.09
N PHE A 402 8.51 -14.72 -10.18
CA PHE A 402 9.71 -15.52 -10.49
C PHE A 402 9.40 -16.96 -10.92
N THR A 403 8.21 -17.47 -10.67
CA THR A 403 7.81 -18.81 -11.18
C THR A 403 7.51 -18.82 -12.68
N GLU A 404 7.25 -17.66 -13.28
CA GLU A 404 6.92 -17.53 -14.71
C GLU A 404 8.16 -17.14 -15.55
N ASP A 405 9.10 -16.35 -14.99
CA ASP A 405 10.27 -15.79 -15.71
C ASP A 405 11.59 -15.85 -14.92
N PHE A 406 11.82 -16.97 -14.24
CA PHE A 406 12.96 -17.14 -13.33
C PHE A 406 14.34 -16.95 -14.01
N SER A 407 14.46 -17.31 -15.28
CA SER A 407 15.70 -17.18 -16.07
C SER A 407 16.13 -15.73 -16.33
N ILE A 408 15.20 -14.79 -16.36
CA ILE A 408 15.48 -13.36 -16.60
C ILE A 408 15.92 -12.67 -15.30
N ALA A 409 15.34 -13.08 -14.16
CA ALA A 409 15.64 -12.47 -12.86
C ALA A 409 16.99 -12.89 -12.27
N LEU A 410 17.51 -14.02 -12.70
CA LEU A 410 18.79 -14.59 -12.22
C LEU A 410 19.99 -14.32 -13.14
N GLN A 411 19.89 -13.43 -14.09
CA GLN A 411 21.09 -13.02 -14.82
C GLN A 411 22.08 -12.37 -13.86
N PRO A 412 23.30 -12.94 -13.72
CA PRO A 412 24.13 -12.82 -12.52
C PRO A 412 24.86 -11.50 -12.33
N SER A 413 24.58 -10.48 -13.05
CA SER A 413 25.45 -9.31 -13.05
C SER A 413 24.82 -7.99 -12.58
N ASN A 414 23.55 -7.94 -12.17
CA ASN A 414 22.97 -6.65 -11.82
C ASN A 414 21.93 -6.73 -10.71
N SER A 415 22.29 -6.18 -9.52
CA SER A 415 21.32 -5.80 -8.49
C SER A 415 20.20 -4.88 -9.04
N SER A 416 20.40 -4.24 -10.20
CA SER A 416 19.38 -3.47 -10.91
C SER A 416 18.22 -4.34 -11.40
N ASN A 417 18.44 -5.57 -11.84
CA ASN A 417 17.36 -6.44 -12.34
C ASN A 417 16.41 -6.89 -11.21
N VAL A 418 16.96 -7.16 -10.02
CA VAL A 418 16.13 -7.45 -8.85
C VAL A 418 15.39 -6.20 -8.40
N ASN A 419 16.06 -5.05 -8.40
CA ASN A 419 15.43 -3.76 -8.09
C ASN A 419 14.36 -3.39 -9.14
N GLU A 420 14.55 -3.71 -10.42
CA GLU A 420 13.54 -3.51 -11.45
C GLU A 420 12.30 -4.40 -11.23
N ALA A 421 12.48 -5.65 -10.84
CA ALA A 421 11.38 -6.54 -10.51
C ALA A 421 10.62 -6.09 -9.25
N VAL A 422 11.37 -5.65 -8.22
CA VAL A 422 10.83 -5.06 -6.99
C VAL A 422 10.08 -3.78 -7.28
N ASP A 423 10.67 -2.89 -8.05
CA ASP A 423 10.09 -1.62 -8.47
C ASP A 423 8.81 -1.82 -9.29
N ALA A 424 8.80 -2.82 -10.18
CA ALA A 424 7.64 -3.13 -11.01
C ALA A 424 6.41 -3.62 -10.21
N VAL A 425 6.62 -4.16 -9.00
CA VAL A 425 5.54 -4.60 -8.10
C VAL A 425 5.27 -3.62 -6.94
N GLY A 426 6.00 -2.48 -6.90
CA GLY A 426 5.79 -1.42 -5.91
C GLY A 426 6.24 -1.76 -4.48
N PHE A 427 7.12 -2.75 -4.30
CA PHE A 427 7.68 -3.08 -2.98
C PHE A 427 8.92 -2.24 -2.67
N ASP A 428 8.92 -1.72 -1.45
CA ASP A 428 10.06 -1.05 -0.87
C ASP A 428 10.74 -1.97 0.16
N PHE A 429 12.02 -2.33 -0.08
CA PHE A 429 12.80 -3.21 0.77
C PHE A 429 13.77 -2.37 1.62
N ILE A 430 13.22 -1.59 2.52
CA ILE A 430 14.02 -0.83 3.47
C ILE A 430 14.10 -1.63 4.77
N GLN A 431 15.27 -1.61 5.39
CA GLN A 431 15.45 -2.17 6.72
C GLN A 431 14.51 -1.44 7.68
N PRO A 432 13.81 -2.15 8.57
CA PRO A 432 13.01 -1.50 9.60
C PRO A 432 13.81 -0.46 10.37
N PRO A 433 13.21 0.65 10.81
CA PRO A 433 13.89 1.62 11.64
C PRO A 433 14.48 0.96 12.90
N HIS A 434 15.65 1.40 13.31
CA HIS A 434 16.21 1.01 14.61
C HIS A 434 15.69 1.98 15.67
N VAL A 435 15.07 1.45 16.72
CA VAL A 435 14.45 2.22 17.80
C VAL A 435 15.01 1.72 19.14
N ILE A 436 15.50 2.64 19.94
CA ILE A 436 15.81 2.41 21.36
C ILE A 436 14.87 3.30 22.14
N TYR A 437 14.10 2.71 23.05
CA TYR A 437 13.18 3.42 23.91
C TYR A 437 13.11 2.78 25.29
N HIS A 438 12.64 3.54 26.26
CA HIS A 438 12.26 3.02 27.57
C HIS A 438 10.99 3.71 28.07
N ILE A 439 10.37 3.14 29.06
CA ILE A 439 9.17 3.69 29.69
C ILE A 439 9.53 4.11 31.11
N ASP A 440 9.31 5.37 31.45
CA ASP A 440 9.50 5.93 32.78
C ASP A 440 8.34 6.86 33.15
N ASN A 441 7.81 6.72 34.37
CA ASN A 441 6.76 7.61 34.92
C ASN A 441 5.60 7.91 33.97
N ASN A 442 5.01 6.89 33.33
CA ASN A 442 3.95 7.03 32.31
C ASN A 442 4.38 7.79 31.04
N GLN A 443 5.65 7.80 30.76
CA GLN A 443 6.21 8.39 29.56
C GLN A 443 6.97 7.33 28.76
N LEU A 444 6.72 7.28 27.47
CA LEU A 444 7.55 6.55 26.51
C LEU A 444 8.62 7.52 25.99
N ILE A 445 9.86 7.23 26.32
CA ILE A 445 11.03 8.05 25.98
C ILE A 445 11.79 7.34 24.87
N ILE A 446 11.97 8.02 23.74
CA ILE A 446 12.70 7.49 22.60
C ILE A 446 14.13 8.00 22.66
N ASP A 447 15.03 7.11 23.08
CA ASP A 447 16.46 7.41 23.25
C ASP A 447 17.16 7.56 21.91
N SER A 448 16.79 6.71 20.94
CA SER A 448 17.34 6.74 19.60
C SER A 448 16.34 6.25 18.58
N PHE A 449 16.28 6.93 17.45
CA PHE A 449 15.54 6.49 16.25
C PHE A 449 16.42 6.70 15.04
N THR A 450 16.71 5.63 14.32
CA THR A 450 17.50 5.69 13.08
C THR A 450 16.77 4.93 11.99
N SER A 451 16.50 5.60 10.89
CA SER A 451 15.96 4.98 9.68
C SER A 451 16.86 5.30 8.50
N THR A 452 17.12 4.30 7.66
CA THR A 452 17.97 4.45 6.49
C THR A 452 17.11 4.46 5.24
N SER A 453 17.21 5.55 4.47
CA SER A 453 16.71 5.60 3.10
C SER A 453 17.67 4.87 2.16
N ARG A 454 17.15 4.14 1.15
CA ARG A 454 17.96 3.45 0.12
C ARG A 454 18.69 4.39 -0.85
N ILE A 455 18.50 5.69 -0.78
CA ILE A 455 18.99 6.63 -1.78
C ILE A 455 20.38 7.13 -1.38
N LYS A 456 21.32 7.02 -2.33
CA LYS A 456 22.64 7.65 -2.24
C LYS A 456 22.49 9.14 -1.93
N GLY A 457 22.81 9.51 -0.69
CA GLY A 457 22.68 10.88 -0.22
C GLY A 457 22.12 11.01 1.20
N GLU A 458 22.03 9.89 1.93
CA GLU A 458 21.81 9.79 3.38
C GLU A 458 21.01 10.93 4.03
N GLU A 459 19.75 11.08 3.69
CA GLU A 459 18.83 11.78 4.57
C GLU A 459 18.19 10.75 5.51
N LYS A 460 18.42 10.91 6.81
CA LYS A 460 17.79 10.11 7.86
C LYS A 460 16.29 10.42 7.85
N SER A 461 15.47 9.40 7.65
CA SER A 461 14.03 9.55 7.82
C SER A 461 13.71 9.65 9.32
N ASP A 462 12.91 10.66 9.68
CA ASP A 462 12.52 10.90 11.06
C ASP A 462 11.32 10.05 11.47
N LEU A 463 11.25 9.71 12.76
CA LEU A 463 10.04 9.14 13.36
C LEU A 463 8.87 10.10 13.12
N ALA A 464 7.75 9.57 12.63
CA ALA A 464 6.59 10.37 12.28
C ALA A 464 5.31 9.99 13.05
N LEU A 465 5.14 8.70 13.36
CA LEU A 465 3.92 8.17 13.96
C LEU A 465 4.22 6.97 14.84
N ILE A 466 3.53 6.87 15.98
CA ILE A 466 3.51 5.69 16.84
C ILE A 466 2.08 5.18 16.89
N LEU A 467 1.90 3.86 16.69
CA LEU A 467 0.62 3.17 16.86
C LEU A 467 0.76 2.16 18.01
N ILE A 468 -0.28 2.04 18.83
CA ILE A 468 -0.28 1.14 19.98
C ILE A 468 -1.51 0.24 19.94
N ASN A 469 -1.29 -1.06 20.16
CA ASN A 469 -2.31 -2.03 20.52
C ASN A 469 -1.94 -2.61 21.88
N TYR A 470 -2.78 -2.40 22.89
CA TYR A 470 -2.50 -2.83 24.26
C TYR A 470 -2.73 -4.31 24.51
N ASN A 471 -3.43 -5.00 23.62
CA ASN A 471 -3.75 -6.42 23.77
C ASN A 471 -3.67 -7.15 22.42
N TYR A 472 -2.46 -7.19 21.87
CA TYR A 472 -2.19 -7.84 20.59
C TYR A 472 -2.34 -9.37 20.69
N ASP A 473 -3.10 -9.96 19.78
CA ASP A 473 -3.43 -11.39 19.76
C ASP A 473 -2.41 -12.27 19.01
N GLY A 474 -1.33 -11.69 18.51
CA GLY A 474 -0.34 -12.36 17.67
C GLY A 474 -0.68 -12.40 16.17
N HIS A 475 -1.89 -11.99 15.77
CA HIS A 475 -2.36 -12.07 14.39
C HIS A 475 -2.85 -10.74 13.83
N THR A 476 -3.68 -10.03 14.60
CA THR A 476 -4.36 -8.83 14.12
C THR A 476 -4.02 -7.63 14.99
N PHE A 477 -3.39 -6.60 14.40
CA PHE A 477 -3.16 -5.34 15.10
C PHE A 477 -4.45 -4.52 15.13
N VAL A 478 -5.01 -4.32 16.33
CA VAL A 478 -6.16 -3.44 16.57
C VAL A 478 -5.64 -2.13 17.14
N LEU A 479 -5.89 -1.02 16.46
CA LEU A 479 -5.39 0.28 16.88
C LEU A 479 -6.19 0.78 18.11
N ASP A 480 -5.52 0.88 19.26
CA ASP A 480 -6.07 1.45 20.47
C ASP A 480 -5.71 2.93 20.61
N ASP A 481 -4.43 3.26 20.48
CA ASP A 481 -3.92 4.63 20.56
C ASP A 481 -2.93 4.94 19.43
N PHE A 482 -2.82 6.24 19.09
CA PHE A 482 -1.85 6.72 18.10
C PHE A 482 -1.34 8.11 18.43
N TYR A 483 -0.08 8.37 18.07
CA TYR A 483 0.61 9.60 18.41
C TYR A 483 1.47 10.10 17.27
N TYR A 484 1.23 11.35 16.81
CA TYR A 484 2.08 12.02 15.83
C TYR A 484 3.21 12.76 16.53
N LYS A 485 4.44 12.62 16.02
CA LYS A 485 5.59 13.33 16.58
C LYS A 485 5.38 14.83 16.61
N SER A 486 4.85 15.41 15.54
CA SER A 486 4.59 16.84 15.44
C SER A 486 3.64 17.39 16.51
N ASP A 487 2.69 16.59 16.95
CA ASP A 487 1.57 17.03 17.79
C ASP A 487 1.77 16.65 19.27
N ASN A 488 2.46 15.54 19.53
CA ASN A 488 2.39 14.89 20.84
C ASN A 488 3.73 14.78 21.57
N PHE A 489 4.86 14.72 20.86
CA PHE A 489 6.16 14.48 21.51
C PHE A 489 7.35 15.18 20.82
N PRO A 490 7.38 16.51 20.83
CA PRO A 490 8.42 17.28 20.11
C PRO A 490 9.85 16.94 20.56
N ASN A 491 10.06 16.54 21.84
CA ASN A 491 11.37 16.22 22.41
C ASN A 491 11.61 14.72 22.57
N ASN A 492 11.01 13.86 21.75
CA ASN A 492 11.07 12.39 21.85
C ASN A 492 10.49 11.81 23.15
N ILE A 493 9.71 12.57 23.90
CA ILE A 493 9.02 12.15 25.12
C ILE A 493 7.53 12.17 24.85
N LEU A 494 6.90 11.00 24.92
CA LEU A 494 5.48 10.81 24.72
C LEU A 494 4.80 10.42 26.02
N LYS A 495 3.76 11.16 26.41
CA LYS A 495 2.89 10.75 27.52
C LYS A 495 1.98 9.61 27.05
N ILE A 496 2.05 8.49 27.73
CA ILE A 496 1.26 7.29 27.41
C ILE A 496 0.35 6.92 28.59
N ASN A 497 -0.67 6.13 28.31
CA ASN A 497 -1.49 5.54 29.38
C ASN A 497 -0.86 4.22 29.80
N TYR A 498 0.11 4.28 30.71
CA TYR A 498 0.88 3.13 31.16
C TYR A 498 0.03 2.04 31.83
N ASP A 499 -1.09 2.40 32.48
CA ASP A 499 -1.99 1.43 33.14
C ASP A 499 -2.60 0.42 32.15
N LYS A 500 -2.58 0.73 30.85
CA LYS A 500 -3.03 -0.17 29.79
C LYS A 500 -1.93 -1.06 29.22
N PHE A 501 -0.65 -0.80 29.54
CA PHE A 501 0.46 -1.58 29.00
C PHE A 501 0.51 -2.97 29.63
N THR A 502 0.65 -3.97 28.79
CA THR A 502 0.79 -5.39 29.18
C THR A 502 1.95 -6.02 28.41
N ASP A 503 2.28 -7.25 28.75
CA ASP A 503 3.20 -8.11 27.98
C ASP A 503 2.72 -8.41 26.54
N LYS A 504 1.47 -8.07 26.23
CA LYS A 504 0.88 -8.19 24.90
C LYS A 504 0.78 -6.85 24.16
N THR A 505 1.32 -5.78 24.74
CA THR A 505 1.28 -4.47 24.09
C THR A 505 2.23 -4.44 22.90
N MET A 506 1.68 -4.27 21.68
CA MET A 506 2.45 -4.03 20.48
C MET A 506 2.55 -2.54 20.17
N ILE A 507 3.76 -2.05 19.98
CA ILE A 507 4.05 -0.69 19.53
C ILE A 507 4.61 -0.75 18.11
N ILE A 508 4.06 0.08 17.21
CA ILE A 508 4.57 0.24 15.85
C ILE A 508 5.11 1.66 15.70
N PHE A 509 6.42 1.77 15.51
CA PHE A 509 7.09 3.03 15.17
C PHE A 509 7.16 3.17 13.66
N ILE A 510 6.70 4.30 13.12
CA ILE A 510 6.62 4.55 11.67
C ILE A 510 7.39 5.82 11.35
N ASP A 511 8.31 5.75 10.40
CA ASP A 511 9.04 6.91 9.91
C ASP A 511 8.25 7.73 8.87
N SER A 512 8.78 8.86 8.46
CA SER A 512 8.16 9.75 7.46
C SER A 512 7.99 9.11 6.07
N ALA A 513 8.66 7.99 5.84
CA ALA A 513 8.62 7.21 4.61
C ALA A 513 7.68 6.01 4.67
N GLY A 514 7.07 5.75 5.81
CA GLY A 514 6.19 4.61 6.02
C GLY A 514 6.92 3.31 6.35
N ASN A 515 8.21 3.35 6.70
CA ASN A 515 8.90 2.17 7.22
C ASN A 515 8.47 1.93 8.66
N GLU A 516 8.20 0.67 8.99
CA GLU A 516 7.66 0.27 10.28
C GLU A 516 8.68 -0.53 11.09
N ARG A 517 8.73 -0.23 12.38
CA ARG A 517 9.36 -1.06 13.40
C ARG A 517 8.28 -1.52 14.38
N ARG A 518 8.12 -2.83 14.54
CA ARG A 518 7.13 -3.46 15.41
C ARG A 518 7.84 -4.07 16.60
N ILE A 519 7.38 -3.72 17.79
CA ILE A 519 7.96 -4.22 19.07
C ILE A 519 6.79 -4.64 19.94
N ILE A 520 6.87 -5.84 20.54
CA ILE A 520 5.98 -6.24 21.63
C ILE A 520 6.68 -5.87 22.92
N ASN A 521 5.93 -5.27 23.84
CA ASN A 521 6.45 -4.90 25.15
C ASN A 521 6.77 -6.20 25.93
N GLU A 522 8.03 -6.36 26.33
CA GLU A 522 8.50 -7.47 27.16
C GLU A 522 8.52 -7.08 28.64
#